data_537baca6a92573f90b5ca66a7b3be3c0
#
_entry.id   537baca6a92573f90b5ca66a7b3be3c0
#
_cell.length_a   1.000
_cell.length_b   1.000
_cell.length_c   1.000
_cell.angle_alpha   90.00
_cell.angle_beta   90.00
_cell.angle_gamma   90.00
#
_symmetry.space_group_name_H-M   'P 1'
#
loop_
_entity.id
_entity.type
_entity.pdbx_description
1 polymer ?
#
loop_
_entity_poly.entity_id
_entity_poly.type
_entity_poly.pdbx_seq_one_letter_code
_entity_poly.pdbx_strand_id
1 'polypeptide(L)'
;LRLALEVLFANGARQALAGEFTKRAFLNGRMDLTQAEAVIDLIDAETGEAAKNAAGQLGGAILRRTDKIYNDLVDIITHYHAVLDYPDEDIEEFEMKSYTDTLKKAREELQSLLSTFERGRIMKSGVRVAIVGRPNAGKSSLLNALLGYERAIVTAIPGTTRDTIEEFVTLGGVKLRLADTAGLRGTDDPIEKIGVDRAKSAAEASELIMAVFDGSEALCSEDYEAIETSKSAKHRLAVVNKRDLPHKIDMSVINSNFEVVCQVSALDRTGLDELGKAVASFFPMPAAPAGEILTNSRHADAVGRALISIDAAVFAMISETTPDIVLTETENALNALGELSGKTVRDDITARIFERFCVGK
;
A
#
# COMPACT_ATOMS: atom_id res chain seq x y z
N LEU A 1 17.37 16.42 29.66
CA LEU A 1 17.67 15.32 28.74
C LEU A 1 19.13 15.34 28.28
N ARG A 2 19.66 16.47 27.77
CA ARG A 2 21.03 16.60 27.24
C ARG A 2 22.10 16.23 28.28
N LEU A 3 22.01 16.79 29.51
CA LEU A 3 22.93 16.47 30.60
C LEU A 3 22.94 14.96 30.95
N ALA A 4 21.78 14.31 30.94
CA ALA A 4 21.70 12.86 31.19
C ALA A 4 22.40 12.04 30.10
N LEU A 5 22.28 12.44 28.85
CA LEU A 5 22.99 11.78 27.73
C LEU A 5 24.52 11.99 27.85
N GLU A 6 24.96 13.20 28.19
CA GLU A 6 26.39 13.49 28.39
C GLU A 6 27.00 12.63 29.51
N VAL A 7 26.28 12.46 30.64
CA VAL A 7 26.72 11.59 31.74
C VAL A 7 26.76 10.12 31.30
N LEU A 8 25.77 9.63 30.54
CA LEU A 8 25.76 8.27 30.04
C LEU A 8 26.93 8.01 29.09
N PHE A 9 27.22 8.91 28.15
CA PHE A 9 28.35 8.79 27.22
C PHE A 9 29.70 8.86 27.96
N ALA A 10 29.84 9.72 28.96
CA ALA A 10 31.02 9.78 29.78
C ALA A 10 31.28 8.47 30.57
N ASN A 11 30.24 7.68 30.82
CA ASN A 11 30.31 6.38 31.50
C ASN A 11 30.29 5.19 30.53
N GLY A 12 30.66 5.38 29.26
CA GLY A 12 30.87 4.31 28.30
C GLY A 12 29.66 3.89 27.47
N ALA A 13 28.53 4.58 27.59
CA ALA A 13 27.41 4.38 26.68
C ALA A 13 27.76 4.98 25.30
N ARG A 14 27.16 4.42 24.26
CA ARG A 14 27.21 4.98 22.90
C ARG A 14 25.81 5.28 22.39
N GLN A 15 25.73 6.12 21.39
CA GLN A 15 24.48 6.29 20.66
C GLN A 15 24.09 5.00 19.95
N ALA A 16 22.82 4.61 20.05
CA ALA A 16 22.29 3.47 19.34
C ALA A 16 22.24 3.73 17.84
N LEU A 17 22.49 2.68 17.05
CA LEU A 17 22.30 2.72 15.61
C LEU A 17 20.81 2.78 15.25
N ALA A 18 20.52 3.06 13.98
CA ALA A 18 19.16 3.02 13.45
C ALA A 18 18.55 1.62 13.68
N GLY A 19 17.35 1.58 14.25
CA GLY A 19 16.63 0.33 14.53
C GLY A 19 17.27 -0.63 15.55
N GLU A 20 18.34 -0.24 16.23
CA GLU A 20 19.08 -1.15 17.11
C GLU A 20 18.24 -1.74 18.23
N PHE A 21 17.38 -0.97 18.87
CA PHE A 21 16.52 -1.48 19.95
C PHE A 21 15.50 -2.49 19.43
N THR A 22 14.84 -2.18 18.31
CA THR A 22 13.85 -3.06 17.68
C THR A 22 14.51 -4.33 17.13
N LYS A 23 15.71 -4.20 16.50
CA LYS A 23 16.50 -5.35 16.05
C LYS A 23 16.88 -6.28 17.19
N ARG A 24 17.34 -5.73 18.33
CA ARG A 24 17.67 -6.53 19.53
C ARG A 24 16.44 -7.20 20.13
N ALA A 25 15.29 -6.52 20.12
CA ALA A 25 14.04 -7.11 20.59
C ALA A 25 13.63 -8.30 19.69
N PHE A 26 13.74 -8.17 18.37
CA PHE A 26 13.51 -9.24 17.40
C PHE A 26 14.49 -10.43 17.64
N LEU A 27 15.79 -10.17 17.67
CA LEU A 27 16.82 -11.21 17.88
C LEU A 27 16.66 -11.94 19.24
N ASN A 28 16.13 -11.26 20.25
CA ASN A 28 15.85 -11.85 21.56
C ASN A 28 14.44 -12.47 21.64
N GLY A 29 13.72 -12.64 20.53
CA GLY A 29 12.39 -13.27 20.48
C GLY A 29 11.30 -12.49 21.20
N ARG A 30 11.48 -11.18 21.46
CA ARG A 30 10.48 -10.32 22.10
C ARG A 30 9.39 -9.87 21.16
N MET A 31 9.65 -9.89 19.86
CA MET A 31 8.75 -9.59 18.78
C MET A 31 9.15 -10.34 17.52
N ASP A 32 8.21 -10.59 16.63
CA ASP A 32 8.47 -11.12 15.30
C ASP A 32 8.83 -10.00 14.30
N LEU A 33 9.18 -10.39 13.06
CA LEU A 33 9.60 -9.43 12.04
C LEU A 33 8.46 -8.53 11.58
N THR A 34 7.22 -9.04 11.52
CA THR A 34 6.05 -8.23 11.15
C THR A 34 5.75 -7.16 12.20
N GLN A 35 5.91 -7.49 13.48
CA GLN A 35 5.78 -6.54 14.58
C GLN A 35 6.90 -5.48 14.55
N ALA A 36 8.12 -5.90 14.22
CA ALA A 36 9.24 -4.98 14.10
C ALA A 36 8.98 -3.95 12.97
N GLU A 37 8.55 -4.40 11.79
CA GLU A 37 8.20 -3.52 10.68
C GLU A 37 7.02 -2.59 11.00
N ALA A 38 6.03 -3.07 11.77
CA ALA A 38 4.89 -2.28 12.22
C ALA A 38 5.27 -1.09 13.11
N VAL A 39 6.44 -1.11 13.78
CA VAL A 39 6.95 0.05 14.53
C VAL A 39 7.17 1.25 13.61
N ILE A 40 7.78 1.04 12.43
CA ILE A 40 7.98 2.11 11.45
C ILE A 40 6.62 2.56 10.90
N ASP A 41 5.78 1.60 10.49
CA ASP A 41 4.48 1.88 9.91
C ASP A 41 3.59 2.71 10.86
N LEU A 42 3.70 2.48 12.19
CA LEU A 42 2.98 3.26 13.19
C LEU A 42 3.52 4.69 13.32
N ILE A 43 4.83 4.88 13.20
CA ILE A 43 5.48 6.18 13.28
C ILE A 43 5.16 7.03 12.04
N ASP A 44 5.18 6.39 10.86
CA ASP A 44 4.95 7.03 9.56
C ASP A 44 3.46 7.12 9.21
N ALA A 45 2.57 6.67 10.10
CA ALA A 45 1.13 6.69 9.85
C ALA A 45 0.59 8.13 9.81
N GLU A 46 0.08 8.55 8.66
CA GLU A 46 -0.51 9.88 8.45
C GLU A 46 -2.03 9.90 8.64
N THR A 47 -2.68 8.73 8.64
CA THR A 47 -4.13 8.60 8.85
C THR A 47 -4.45 7.77 10.07
N GLY A 48 -5.61 8.03 10.69
CA GLY A 48 -6.07 7.24 11.84
C GLY A 48 -6.27 5.76 11.52
N GLU A 49 -6.65 5.41 10.29
CA GLU A 49 -6.77 4.02 9.84
C GLU A 49 -5.41 3.35 9.71
N ALA A 50 -4.42 4.04 9.12
CA ALA A 50 -3.06 3.53 9.01
C ALA A 50 -2.46 3.27 10.41
N ALA A 51 -2.63 4.23 11.33
CA ALA A 51 -2.17 4.09 12.72
C ALA A 51 -2.84 2.91 13.45
N LYS A 52 -4.16 2.73 13.29
CA LYS A 52 -4.89 1.60 13.88
C LYS A 52 -4.43 0.25 13.32
N ASN A 53 -4.21 0.18 11.99
CA ASN A 53 -3.71 -1.03 11.35
C ASN A 53 -2.29 -1.37 11.82
N ALA A 54 -1.39 -0.39 11.83
CA ALA A 54 -0.01 -0.57 12.31
C ALA A 54 0.03 -0.98 13.80
N ALA A 55 -0.80 -0.38 14.66
CA ALA A 55 -0.93 -0.78 16.05
C ALA A 55 -1.42 -2.23 16.21
N GLY A 56 -2.39 -2.66 15.39
CA GLY A 56 -2.85 -4.05 15.36
C GLY A 56 -1.77 -5.02 14.88
N GLN A 57 -0.98 -4.65 13.87
CA GLN A 57 0.17 -5.45 13.41
C GLN A 57 1.27 -5.52 14.48
N LEU A 58 1.58 -4.42 15.16
CA LEU A 58 2.49 -4.41 16.30
C LEU A 58 2.00 -5.34 17.43
N GLY A 59 0.68 -5.44 17.61
CA GLY A 59 0.05 -6.43 18.47
C GLY A 59 0.09 -7.88 17.95
N GLY A 60 0.73 -8.17 16.81
CA GLY A 60 0.91 -9.52 16.25
C GLY A 60 -0.32 -10.07 15.51
N ALA A 61 -1.19 -9.22 14.96
CA ALA A 61 -2.43 -9.68 14.29
C ALA A 61 -2.15 -10.55 13.06
N ILE A 62 -1.14 -10.19 12.24
CA ILE A 62 -0.77 -10.98 11.05
C ILE A 62 -0.29 -12.37 11.47
N LEU A 63 0.63 -12.43 12.45
CA LEU A 63 1.18 -13.71 12.89
C LEU A 63 0.08 -14.61 13.45
N ARG A 64 -0.80 -14.09 14.33
CA ARG A 64 -1.92 -14.89 14.85
C ARG A 64 -2.81 -15.48 13.77
N ARG A 65 -3.02 -14.73 12.66
CA ARG A 65 -3.82 -15.19 11.53
C ARG A 65 -3.13 -16.29 10.73
N THR A 66 -1.81 -16.20 10.58
CA THR A 66 -1.02 -17.16 9.79
C THR A 66 -0.47 -18.33 10.60
N ASP A 67 -0.36 -18.22 11.93
CA ASP A 67 0.22 -19.26 12.80
C ASP A 67 -0.58 -20.56 12.75
N LYS A 68 -1.91 -20.49 12.65
CA LYS A 68 -2.72 -21.70 12.53
C LYS A 68 -2.38 -22.42 11.22
N ILE A 69 -2.33 -21.70 10.11
CA ILE A 69 -1.97 -22.26 8.79
C ILE A 69 -0.56 -22.86 8.85
N TYR A 70 0.39 -22.13 9.45
CA TYR A 70 1.76 -22.60 9.62
C TYR A 70 1.82 -23.94 10.39
N ASN A 71 1.10 -24.06 11.50
CA ASN A 71 1.06 -25.28 12.30
C ASN A 71 0.35 -26.42 11.56
N ASP A 72 -0.77 -26.14 10.88
CA ASP A 72 -1.48 -27.14 10.05
C ASP A 72 -0.54 -27.71 8.96
N LEU A 73 0.31 -26.87 8.34
CA LEU A 73 1.32 -27.33 7.37
C LEU A 73 2.42 -28.15 8.02
N VAL A 74 2.90 -27.75 9.22
CA VAL A 74 3.88 -28.53 9.99
C VAL A 74 3.34 -29.92 10.33
N ASP A 75 2.09 -30.02 10.75
CA ASP A 75 1.45 -31.31 11.09
C ASP A 75 1.36 -32.20 9.85
N ILE A 76 0.96 -31.66 8.70
CA ILE A 76 0.93 -32.40 7.42
C ILE A 76 2.34 -32.92 7.08
N ILE A 77 3.36 -32.05 7.08
CA ILE A 77 4.75 -32.39 6.74
C ILE A 77 5.27 -33.47 7.70
N THR A 78 5.04 -33.30 9.00
CA THR A 78 5.50 -34.25 10.02
C THR A 78 4.90 -35.64 9.80
N HIS A 79 3.59 -35.72 9.48
CA HIS A 79 2.94 -36.98 9.21
C HIS A 79 3.45 -37.63 7.92
N TYR A 80 3.66 -36.82 6.83
CA TYR A 80 4.26 -37.35 5.61
C TYR A 80 5.65 -37.96 5.83
N HIS A 81 6.52 -37.27 6.57
CA HIS A 81 7.83 -37.82 6.93
C HIS A 81 7.70 -39.09 7.77
N ALA A 82 6.81 -39.11 8.75
CA ALA A 82 6.64 -40.30 9.58
C ALA A 82 6.23 -41.53 8.73
N VAL A 83 5.27 -41.38 7.83
CA VAL A 83 4.81 -42.49 6.95
C VAL A 83 5.87 -42.91 5.93
N LEU A 84 6.65 -41.98 5.38
CA LEU A 84 7.69 -42.28 4.41
C LEU A 84 8.92 -42.93 5.04
N ASP A 85 9.33 -42.48 6.26
CA ASP A 85 10.54 -42.93 6.91
C ASP A 85 10.34 -44.25 7.70
N TYR A 86 9.09 -44.54 8.12
CA TYR A 86 8.76 -45.69 8.94
C TYR A 86 7.60 -46.52 8.36
N PRO A 87 7.76 -47.07 7.11
CA PRO A 87 6.69 -47.79 6.41
C PRO A 87 6.26 -49.10 7.11
N ASP A 88 7.07 -49.63 8.03
CA ASP A 88 6.80 -50.89 8.78
C ASP A 88 6.12 -50.64 10.14
N GLU A 89 5.88 -49.38 10.53
CA GLU A 89 5.19 -49.07 11.77
C GLU A 89 3.69 -48.88 11.52
N ASP A 90 2.85 -49.23 12.50
CA ASP A 90 1.39 -49.02 12.50
C ASP A 90 1.05 -47.52 12.61
N ILE A 91 1.55 -46.70 11.66
CA ILE A 91 1.19 -45.29 11.54
C ILE A 91 -0.12 -45.21 10.73
N GLU A 92 -1.07 -44.40 11.20
CA GLU A 92 -2.34 -44.20 10.50
C GLU A 92 -2.09 -43.82 9.03
N GLU A 93 -2.77 -44.52 8.11
CA GLU A 93 -2.67 -44.21 6.69
C GLU A 93 -3.09 -42.78 6.40
N PHE A 94 -2.54 -42.17 5.30
CA PHE A 94 -2.88 -40.83 4.89
C PHE A 94 -4.39 -40.65 4.69
N GLU A 95 -5.02 -39.86 5.54
CA GLU A 95 -6.35 -39.33 5.27
C GLU A 95 -6.27 -38.20 4.22
N MET A 96 -6.00 -38.55 2.96
CA MET A 96 -5.83 -37.60 1.82
C MET A 96 -6.94 -36.56 1.76
N LYS A 97 -8.17 -36.94 2.12
CA LYS A 97 -9.31 -36.01 2.15
C LYS A 97 -9.15 -34.97 3.25
N SER A 98 -8.73 -35.36 4.44
CA SER A 98 -8.54 -34.44 5.58
C SER A 98 -7.45 -33.41 5.28
N TYR A 99 -6.33 -33.83 4.69
CA TYR A 99 -5.25 -32.90 4.29
C TYR A 99 -5.66 -31.99 3.15
N THR A 100 -6.35 -32.53 2.14
CA THR A 100 -6.87 -31.69 1.04
C THR A 100 -7.83 -30.63 1.58
N ASP A 101 -8.71 -30.97 2.52
CA ASP A 101 -9.65 -30.01 3.12
C ASP A 101 -8.91 -28.98 3.99
N THR A 102 -7.84 -29.37 4.69
CA THR A 102 -6.99 -28.46 5.49
C THR A 102 -6.25 -27.47 4.56
N LEU A 103 -5.63 -27.97 3.50
CA LEU A 103 -4.95 -27.11 2.52
C LEU A 103 -5.92 -26.16 1.78
N LYS A 104 -7.14 -26.60 1.45
CA LYS A 104 -8.16 -25.74 0.86
C LYS A 104 -8.58 -24.61 1.81
N LYS A 105 -8.74 -24.88 3.11
CA LYS A 105 -9.03 -23.85 4.11
C LYS A 105 -7.87 -22.87 4.24
N ALA A 106 -6.64 -23.37 4.31
CA ALA A 106 -5.43 -22.54 4.33
C ALA A 106 -5.36 -21.62 3.09
N ARG A 107 -5.68 -22.16 1.91
CA ARG A 107 -5.79 -21.41 0.66
C ARG A 107 -6.79 -20.26 0.74
N GLU A 108 -7.99 -20.52 1.21
CA GLU A 108 -9.05 -19.51 1.35
C GLU A 108 -8.64 -18.38 2.30
N GLU A 109 -8.03 -18.73 3.44
CA GLU A 109 -7.55 -17.75 4.41
C GLU A 109 -6.40 -16.90 3.87
N LEU A 110 -5.42 -17.50 3.16
CA LEU A 110 -4.32 -16.76 2.53
C LEU A 110 -4.81 -15.88 1.37
N GLN A 111 -5.75 -16.37 0.55
CA GLN A 111 -6.37 -15.58 -0.50
C GLN A 111 -7.11 -14.36 0.08
N SER A 112 -7.85 -14.55 1.17
CA SER A 112 -8.52 -13.46 1.88
C SER A 112 -7.52 -12.46 2.44
N LEU A 113 -6.41 -12.91 3.03
CA LEU A 113 -5.36 -12.04 3.54
C LEU A 113 -4.67 -11.27 2.40
N LEU A 114 -4.32 -11.93 1.30
CA LEU A 114 -3.68 -11.31 0.14
C LEU A 114 -4.56 -10.26 -0.51
N SER A 115 -5.88 -10.48 -0.54
CA SER A 115 -6.85 -9.51 -1.10
C SER A 115 -6.85 -8.15 -0.37
N THR A 116 -6.33 -8.09 0.86
CA THR A 116 -6.23 -6.84 1.63
C THR A 116 -5.04 -5.97 1.20
N PHE A 117 -4.10 -6.51 0.42
CA PHE A 117 -2.83 -5.83 0.13
C PHE A 117 -2.99 -4.52 -0.64
N GLU A 118 -3.86 -4.47 -1.66
CA GLU A 118 -4.08 -3.23 -2.42
C GLU A 118 -4.58 -2.09 -1.52
N ARG A 119 -5.51 -2.41 -0.61
CA ARG A 119 -5.94 -1.45 0.41
C ARG A 119 -4.79 -0.98 1.28
N GLY A 120 -3.98 -1.92 1.78
CA GLY A 120 -2.83 -1.60 2.64
C GLY A 120 -1.76 -0.79 1.90
N ARG A 121 -1.53 -1.08 0.63
CA ARG A 121 -0.64 -0.30 -0.23
C ARG A 121 -1.12 1.16 -0.36
N ILE A 122 -2.40 1.35 -0.63
CA ILE A 122 -3.00 2.69 -0.71
C ILE A 122 -2.91 3.41 0.64
N MET A 123 -3.19 2.71 1.73
CA MET A 123 -3.13 3.25 3.09
C MET A 123 -1.71 3.73 3.44
N LYS A 124 -0.67 3.00 3.02
CA LYS A 124 0.74 3.30 3.32
C LYS A 124 1.34 4.30 2.33
N SER A 125 1.24 4.00 1.03
CA SER A 125 1.95 4.74 -0.03
C SER A 125 1.10 5.82 -0.70
N GLY A 126 -0.22 5.79 -0.51
CA GLY A 126 -1.16 6.64 -1.21
C GLY A 126 -1.39 6.22 -2.67
N VAL A 127 -2.39 6.82 -3.29
CA VAL A 127 -2.71 6.71 -4.72
C VAL A 127 -1.95 7.78 -5.48
N ARG A 128 -1.25 7.40 -6.55
CA ARG A 128 -0.61 8.38 -7.42
C ARG A 128 -1.67 9.10 -8.26
N VAL A 129 -1.69 10.43 -8.16
CA VAL A 129 -2.66 11.28 -8.83
C VAL A 129 -1.96 12.33 -9.69
N ALA A 130 -2.35 12.43 -10.95
CA ALA A 130 -2.00 13.57 -11.81
C ALA A 130 -3.20 14.50 -11.94
N ILE A 131 -2.94 15.82 -11.90
CA ILE A 131 -3.93 16.86 -12.16
C ILE A 131 -3.62 17.44 -13.54
N VAL A 132 -4.53 17.20 -14.49
CA VAL A 132 -4.39 17.67 -15.88
C VAL A 132 -5.48 18.70 -16.23
N GLY A 133 -5.28 19.48 -17.26
CA GLY A 133 -6.24 20.49 -17.72
C GLY A 133 -5.50 21.70 -18.33
N ARG A 134 -6.22 22.52 -19.07
CA ARG A 134 -5.67 23.73 -19.73
C ARG A 134 -5.12 24.75 -18.72
N PRO A 135 -4.27 25.71 -19.16
CA PRO A 135 -3.90 26.86 -18.34
C PRO A 135 -5.16 27.59 -17.82
N ASN A 136 -5.08 28.11 -16.61
CA ASN A 136 -6.17 28.87 -15.96
C ASN A 136 -7.50 28.12 -15.70
N ALA A 137 -7.58 26.79 -15.93
CA ALA A 137 -8.73 25.99 -15.52
C ALA A 137 -8.87 25.91 -13.98
N GLY A 138 -7.84 26.32 -13.24
CA GLY A 138 -7.83 26.37 -11.78
C GLY A 138 -7.16 25.18 -11.13
N LYS A 139 -6.23 24.50 -11.82
CA LYS A 139 -5.44 23.39 -11.26
C LYS A 139 -4.69 23.74 -9.98
N SER A 140 -3.96 24.86 -9.99
CA SER A 140 -3.22 25.36 -8.81
C SER A 140 -4.15 25.77 -7.68
N SER A 141 -5.31 26.36 -8.02
CA SER A 141 -6.33 26.71 -7.02
C SER A 141 -6.95 25.47 -6.39
N LEU A 142 -7.25 24.43 -7.21
CA LEU A 142 -7.72 23.15 -6.71
C LEU A 142 -6.69 22.49 -5.81
N LEU A 143 -5.42 22.42 -6.22
CA LEU A 143 -4.33 21.91 -5.41
C LEU A 143 -4.26 22.60 -4.04
N ASN A 144 -4.24 23.93 -4.03
CA ASN A 144 -4.21 24.72 -2.80
C ASN A 144 -5.47 24.52 -1.93
N ALA A 145 -6.64 24.33 -2.54
CA ALA A 145 -7.86 24.04 -1.83
C ALA A 145 -7.79 22.65 -1.16
N LEU A 146 -7.27 21.64 -1.87
CA LEU A 146 -7.07 20.29 -1.35
C LEU A 146 -6.04 20.27 -0.20
N LEU A 147 -4.91 20.96 -0.34
CA LEU A 147 -3.87 21.07 0.70
C LEU A 147 -4.37 21.79 1.97
N GLY A 148 -5.34 22.66 1.84
CA GLY A 148 -5.94 23.40 2.96
C GLY A 148 -7.22 22.76 3.53
N TYR A 149 -7.73 21.67 2.94
CA TYR A 149 -9.01 21.07 3.30
C TYR A 149 -8.92 20.04 4.44
N GLU A 150 -8.04 19.06 4.31
CA GLU A 150 -7.65 18.18 5.41
C GLU A 150 -6.15 18.32 5.61
N ARG A 151 -5.70 18.48 6.85
CA ARG A 151 -4.30 18.76 7.20
C ARG A 151 -3.36 17.83 6.45
N ALA A 152 -2.81 18.31 5.33
CA ALA A 152 -1.65 17.72 4.72
C ALA A 152 -0.50 17.87 5.73
N ILE A 153 -0.05 16.79 6.33
CA ILE A 153 1.20 16.78 7.06
C ILE A 153 2.28 16.80 5.98
N VAL A 154 2.73 18.02 5.63
CA VAL A 154 3.89 18.19 4.77
C VAL A 154 5.10 17.74 5.56
N THR A 155 5.46 16.48 5.47
CA THR A 155 6.73 15.98 5.96
C THR A 155 7.79 16.31 4.90
N ALA A 156 8.39 17.50 5.02
CA ALA A 156 9.67 17.74 4.40
C ALA A 156 10.68 16.81 5.12
N ILE A 157 10.96 15.65 4.58
CA ILE A 157 12.07 14.83 5.06
C ILE A 157 13.35 15.53 4.59
N PRO A 158 14.17 16.12 5.50
CA PRO A 158 15.43 16.73 5.12
C PRO A 158 16.38 15.61 4.67
N GLY A 159 16.78 15.59 3.41
CA GLY A 159 17.83 14.68 2.95
C GLY A 159 17.70 14.14 1.52
N THR A 160 16.57 14.32 0.83
CA THR A 160 16.39 13.86 -0.56
C THR A 160 16.35 15.04 -1.53
N THR A 161 17.51 15.65 -1.78
CA THR A 161 17.66 16.88 -2.58
C THR A 161 17.65 16.66 -4.09
N ARG A 162 17.08 15.57 -4.63
CA ARG A 162 17.02 15.31 -6.08
C ARG A 162 15.72 14.73 -6.63
N ASP A 163 14.74 14.40 -5.75
CA ASP A 163 13.48 13.83 -6.19
C ASP A 163 12.39 14.92 -6.25
N THR A 164 11.50 14.82 -7.22
CA THR A 164 10.31 15.65 -7.41
C THR A 164 9.59 15.89 -6.10
N ILE A 165 9.27 17.15 -5.78
CA ILE A 165 8.50 17.50 -4.58
C ILE A 165 7.11 16.88 -4.73
N GLU A 166 6.87 15.80 -4.01
CA GLU A 166 5.59 15.14 -3.94
C GLU A 166 4.81 15.68 -2.75
N GLU A 167 3.54 15.95 -2.96
CA GLU A 167 2.65 16.42 -1.90
C GLU A 167 1.60 15.35 -1.62
N PHE A 168 1.30 15.14 -0.35
CA PHE A 168 0.29 14.20 0.10
C PHE A 168 -0.94 14.95 0.60
N VAL A 169 -2.11 14.45 0.21
CA VAL A 169 -3.42 14.97 0.64
C VAL A 169 -4.31 13.78 1.00
N THR A 170 -5.07 13.87 2.08
CA THR A 170 -6.13 12.92 2.38
C THR A 170 -7.45 13.47 1.86
N LEU A 171 -8.14 12.73 1.00
CA LEU A 171 -9.41 13.15 0.42
C LEU A 171 -10.40 11.98 0.45
N GLY A 172 -11.53 12.15 1.15
CA GLY A 172 -12.50 11.09 1.36
C GLY A 172 -11.93 9.85 2.08
N GLY A 173 -10.93 10.04 2.95
CA GLY A 173 -10.25 8.95 3.66
C GLY A 173 -9.19 8.22 2.83
N VAL A 174 -8.98 8.60 1.56
CA VAL A 174 -7.95 8.04 0.68
C VAL A 174 -6.73 8.96 0.68
N LYS A 175 -5.55 8.41 0.98
CA LYS A 175 -4.28 9.12 0.86
C LYS A 175 -3.92 9.26 -0.62
N LEU A 176 -3.76 10.49 -1.09
CA LEU A 176 -3.38 10.84 -2.46
C LEU A 176 -1.95 11.37 -2.48
N ARG A 177 -1.17 10.91 -3.43
CA ARG A 177 0.18 11.35 -3.73
C ARG A 177 0.15 12.14 -5.03
N LEU A 178 0.24 13.45 -4.93
CA LEU A 178 0.13 14.35 -6.07
C LEU A 178 1.47 14.43 -6.81
N ALA A 179 1.48 14.02 -8.07
CA ALA A 179 2.65 14.05 -8.93
C ALA A 179 2.85 15.45 -9.52
N ASP A 180 4.12 15.89 -9.60
CA ASP A 180 4.57 17.12 -10.27
C ASP A 180 3.88 18.43 -9.83
N THR A 181 3.82 18.64 -8.52
CA THR A 181 3.27 19.89 -7.96
C THR A 181 4.10 21.14 -8.30
N ALA A 182 5.37 20.98 -8.71
CA ALA A 182 6.24 22.09 -9.10
C ALA A 182 5.73 22.84 -10.35
N GLY A 183 5.17 22.13 -11.32
CA GLY A 183 4.52 22.72 -12.50
C GLY A 183 3.18 23.39 -12.20
N LEU A 184 2.57 23.10 -11.04
CA LEU A 184 1.27 23.65 -10.63
C LEU A 184 1.41 24.89 -9.74
N ARG A 185 2.57 25.12 -9.12
CA ARG A 185 2.85 26.32 -8.30
C ARG A 185 3.36 27.45 -9.17
N GLY A 186 2.49 28.03 -10.01
CA GLY A 186 2.75 29.08 -11.00
C GLY A 186 3.93 30.01 -10.67
N THR A 187 4.96 29.94 -11.52
CA THR A 187 5.84 31.06 -11.82
C THR A 187 5.61 31.40 -13.30
N ASP A 188 5.43 32.68 -13.59
CA ASP A 188 5.28 33.24 -14.94
C ASP A 188 6.56 33.08 -15.78
N ASP A 189 7.02 31.83 -16.00
CA ASP A 189 8.28 31.57 -16.70
C ASP A 189 8.03 30.78 -18.01
N PRO A 190 8.65 31.15 -19.12
CA PRO A 190 8.36 30.65 -20.49
C PRO A 190 8.85 29.21 -20.78
N ILE A 191 8.91 28.33 -19.79
CA ILE A 191 9.31 26.90 -19.92
C ILE A 191 8.09 25.96 -20.11
N GLU A 192 6.97 26.46 -20.64
CA GLU A 192 5.72 25.70 -20.83
C GLU A 192 5.85 24.43 -21.70
N LYS A 193 6.78 24.40 -22.67
CA LYS A 193 6.98 23.20 -23.52
C LYS A 193 7.57 22.00 -22.78
N ILE A 194 8.38 22.22 -21.74
CA ILE A 194 8.92 21.14 -20.91
C ILE A 194 7.85 20.60 -19.95
N GLY A 195 6.81 21.39 -19.63
CA GLY A 195 5.69 21.01 -18.79
C GLY A 195 4.76 19.97 -19.40
N VAL A 196 4.55 19.98 -20.72
CA VAL A 196 3.62 19.07 -21.41
C VAL A 196 4.15 17.62 -21.41
N ASP A 197 5.43 17.42 -21.68
CA ASP A 197 6.01 16.07 -21.67
C ASP A 197 6.09 15.49 -20.24
N ARG A 198 6.36 16.33 -19.24
CA ARG A 198 6.32 15.92 -17.83
C ARG A 198 4.90 15.59 -17.39
N ALA A 199 3.91 16.38 -17.78
CA ALA A 199 2.51 16.12 -17.45
C ALA A 199 2.02 14.80 -18.08
N LYS A 200 2.44 14.45 -19.29
CA LYS A 200 2.16 13.15 -19.93
C LYS A 200 2.81 12.00 -19.17
N SER A 201 4.09 12.11 -18.85
CA SER A 201 4.81 11.08 -18.09
C SER A 201 4.22 10.91 -16.69
N ALA A 202 3.82 11.99 -16.02
CA ALA A 202 3.13 11.94 -14.74
C ALA A 202 1.75 11.27 -14.85
N ALA A 203 1.00 11.56 -15.93
CA ALA A 203 -0.29 10.95 -16.20
C ALA A 203 -0.16 9.43 -16.45
N GLU A 204 0.82 8.99 -17.24
CA GLU A 204 1.08 7.58 -17.52
C GLU A 204 1.47 6.78 -16.24
N ALA A 205 2.15 7.44 -15.30
CA ALA A 205 2.55 6.82 -14.03
C ALA A 205 1.46 6.89 -12.95
N SER A 206 0.33 7.56 -13.22
CA SER A 206 -0.73 7.80 -12.23
C SER A 206 -1.82 6.75 -12.28
N GLU A 207 -2.36 6.41 -11.11
CA GLU A 207 -3.49 5.49 -10.96
C GLU A 207 -4.83 6.20 -11.13
N LEU A 208 -4.87 7.49 -10.77
CA LEU A 208 -6.02 8.38 -10.92
C LEU A 208 -5.60 9.66 -11.64
N ILE A 209 -6.35 10.06 -12.65
CA ILE A 209 -6.21 11.38 -13.25
C ILE A 209 -7.42 12.23 -12.88
N MET A 210 -7.17 13.42 -12.32
CA MET A 210 -8.13 14.48 -12.12
C MET A 210 -8.03 15.48 -13.27
N ALA A 211 -8.95 15.42 -14.22
CA ALA A 211 -9.02 16.37 -15.33
C ALA A 211 -9.84 17.59 -14.91
N VAL A 212 -9.19 18.76 -14.87
CA VAL A 212 -9.79 20.00 -14.38
C VAL A 212 -10.23 20.86 -15.56
N PHE A 213 -11.51 21.22 -15.56
CA PHE A 213 -12.15 22.04 -16.58
C PHE A 213 -12.69 23.34 -15.98
N ASP A 214 -12.68 24.40 -16.75
CA ASP A 214 -13.31 25.67 -16.38
C ASP A 214 -14.81 25.64 -16.73
N GLY A 215 -15.68 25.55 -15.75
CA GLY A 215 -17.13 25.52 -15.94
C GLY A 215 -17.71 26.80 -16.52
N SER A 216 -16.99 27.93 -16.41
CA SER A 216 -17.47 29.24 -16.88
C SER A 216 -17.21 29.54 -18.36
N GLU A 217 -16.50 28.64 -19.05
CA GLU A 217 -16.14 28.80 -20.46
C GLU A 217 -16.54 27.57 -21.28
N ALA A 218 -16.70 27.75 -22.61
CA ALA A 218 -16.91 26.64 -23.53
C ALA A 218 -15.63 25.82 -23.70
N LEU A 219 -15.77 24.51 -24.00
CA LEU A 219 -14.64 23.62 -24.27
C LEU A 219 -13.81 24.09 -25.44
N CYS A 220 -12.51 24.06 -25.30
CA CYS A 220 -11.53 24.37 -26.34
C CYS A 220 -10.66 23.14 -26.68
N SER A 221 -9.74 23.28 -27.68
CA SER A 221 -8.86 22.19 -28.10
C SER A 221 -8.03 21.60 -26.98
N GLU A 222 -7.54 22.43 -26.06
CA GLU A 222 -6.73 22.00 -24.90
C GLU A 222 -7.53 21.18 -23.89
N ASP A 223 -8.84 21.43 -23.75
CA ASP A 223 -9.71 20.62 -22.91
C ASP A 223 -9.89 19.21 -23.49
N TYR A 224 -9.98 19.08 -24.83
CA TYR A 224 -10.00 17.78 -25.50
C TYR A 224 -8.67 17.04 -25.37
N GLU A 225 -7.53 17.73 -25.38
CA GLU A 225 -6.23 17.13 -25.09
C GLU A 225 -6.16 16.59 -23.65
N ALA A 226 -6.73 17.30 -22.68
CA ALA A 226 -6.83 16.85 -21.30
C ALA A 226 -7.72 15.59 -21.18
N ILE A 227 -8.83 15.53 -21.93
CA ILE A 227 -9.69 14.34 -22.02
C ILE A 227 -8.88 13.16 -22.55
N GLU A 228 -8.16 13.32 -23.67
CA GLU A 228 -7.34 12.25 -24.25
C GLU A 228 -6.22 11.80 -23.30
N THR A 229 -5.51 12.74 -22.70
CA THR A 229 -4.46 12.44 -21.71
C THR A 229 -5.03 11.63 -20.52
N SER A 230 -6.25 11.94 -20.10
CA SER A 230 -6.86 11.23 -18.97
C SER A 230 -7.11 9.74 -19.23
N LYS A 231 -7.17 9.32 -20.50
CA LYS A 231 -7.40 7.90 -20.87
C LYS A 231 -6.23 6.98 -20.55
N SER A 232 -5.05 7.53 -20.22
CA SER A 232 -3.88 6.72 -19.82
C SER A 232 -3.97 6.10 -18.44
N ALA A 233 -4.78 6.67 -17.52
CA ALA A 233 -4.93 6.15 -16.18
C ALA A 233 -6.05 5.12 -16.04
N LYS A 234 -5.92 4.27 -15.01
CA LYS A 234 -6.94 3.28 -14.66
C LYS A 234 -8.25 3.93 -14.24
N HIS A 235 -8.18 5.04 -13.47
CA HIS A 235 -9.34 5.79 -13.00
C HIS A 235 -9.29 7.22 -13.49
N ARG A 236 -10.44 7.76 -13.90
CA ARG A 236 -10.56 9.11 -14.48
C ARG A 236 -11.69 9.85 -13.82
N LEU A 237 -11.38 11.04 -13.32
CA LEU A 237 -12.31 11.93 -12.65
C LEU A 237 -12.31 13.29 -13.32
N ALA A 238 -13.46 13.80 -13.75
CA ALA A 238 -13.58 15.17 -14.21
C ALA A 238 -13.92 16.10 -13.04
N VAL A 239 -13.16 17.18 -12.91
CA VAL A 239 -13.40 18.24 -11.93
C VAL A 239 -13.77 19.51 -12.70
N VAL A 240 -15.07 19.82 -12.74
CA VAL A 240 -15.58 21.07 -13.33
C VAL A 240 -15.50 22.14 -12.27
N ASN A 241 -14.47 22.98 -12.38
CA ASN A 241 -14.15 24.04 -11.43
C ASN A 241 -14.93 25.34 -11.75
N LYS A 242 -14.85 26.32 -10.85
CA LYS A 242 -15.50 27.62 -10.93
C LYS A 242 -17.05 27.51 -10.92
N ARG A 243 -17.59 26.61 -10.10
CA ARG A 243 -19.03 26.44 -9.88
C ARG A 243 -19.71 27.74 -9.38
N ASP A 244 -18.97 28.66 -8.81
CA ASP A 244 -19.39 29.98 -8.38
C ASP A 244 -19.72 30.94 -9.54
N LEU A 245 -19.33 30.61 -10.79
CA LEU A 245 -19.58 31.39 -11.98
C LEU A 245 -20.68 30.77 -12.86
N PRO A 246 -21.32 31.56 -13.78
CA PRO A 246 -22.30 31.01 -14.71
C PRO A 246 -21.70 29.91 -15.60
N HIS A 247 -22.34 28.75 -15.65
CA HIS A 247 -21.92 27.61 -16.45
C HIS A 247 -22.07 27.84 -17.95
N LYS A 248 -21.00 27.59 -18.73
CA LYS A 248 -20.98 27.62 -20.19
C LYS A 248 -20.41 26.36 -20.82
N ILE A 249 -19.81 25.48 -20.00
CA ILE A 249 -19.21 24.22 -20.47
C ILE A 249 -20.30 23.24 -20.91
N ASP A 250 -20.03 22.49 -21.98
CA ASP A 250 -20.92 21.41 -22.42
C ASP A 250 -20.71 20.14 -21.53
N MET A 251 -21.61 19.99 -20.57
CA MET A 251 -21.60 18.86 -19.65
C MET A 251 -21.87 17.51 -20.32
N SER A 252 -22.49 17.49 -21.51
CA SER A 252 -22.76 16.24 -22.21
C SER A 252 -21.47 15.59 -22.70
N VAL A 253 -20.52 16.40 -23.18
CA VAL A 253 -19.19 15.95 -23.59
C VAL A 253 -18.40 15.43 -22.39
N ILE A 254 -18.43 16.13 -21.26
CA ILE A 254 -17.72 15.70 -20.05
C ILE A 254 -18.30 14.38 -19.54
N ASN A 255 -19.61 14.27 -19.37
CA ASN A 255 -20.28 13.07 -18.89
C ASN A 255 -20.10 11.83 -19.80
N SER A 256 -19.89 12.03 -21.10
CA SER A 256 -19.64 10.93 -22.03
C SER A 256 -18.20 10.38 -21.97
N ASN A 257 -17.26 11.17 -21.44
CA ASN A 257 -15.85 10.80 -21.38
C ASN A 257 -15.35 10.40 -20.00
N PHE A 258 -16.08 10.71 -18.93
CA PHE A 258 -15.66 10.41 -17.56
C PHE A 258 -16.71 9.59 -16.81
N GLU A 259 -16.27 8.62 -16.03
CA GLU A 259 -17.12 7.78 -15.18
C GLU A 259 -17.76 8.59 -14.04
N VAL A 260 -16.99 9.55 -13.51
CA VAL A 260 -17.41 10.40 -12.40
C VAL A 260 -17.06 11.85 -12.72
N VAL A 261 -18.03 12.73 -12.49
CA VAL A 261 -17.90 14.19 -12.71
C VAL A 261 -18.28 14.92 -11.43
N CYS A 262 -17.38 15.76 -10.93
CA CYS A 262 -17.60 16.60 -9.75
C CYS A 262 -17.57 18.08 -10.15
N GLN A 263 -18.52 18.85 -9.61
CA GLN A 263 -18.54 20.30 -9.77
C GLN A 263 -18.05 20.96 -8.49
N VAL A 264 -16.97 21.75 -8.58
CA VAL A 264 -16.34 22.39 -7.42
C VAL A 264 -16.14 23.89 -7.64
N SER A 265 -16.05 24.65 -6.58
CA SER A 265 -15.38 25.94 -6.57
C SER A 265 -14.14 25.84 -5.69
N ALA A 266 -12.97 25.83 -6.33
CA ALA A 266 -11.70 25.83 -5.60
C ALA A 266 -11.52 27.13 -4.79
N LEU A 267 -12.13 28.25 -5.24
CA LEU A 267 -12.09 29.54 -4.56
C LEU A 267 -12.89 29.50 -3.27
N ASP A 268 -14.16 29.08 -3.33
CA ASP A 268 -15.07 29.03 -2.19
C ASP A 268 -14.97 27.74 -1.39
N ARG A 269 -14.16 26.79 -1.84
CA ARG A 269 -13.99 25.43 -1.27
C ARG A 269 -15.30 24.62 -1.19
N THR A 270 -16.21 24.85 -2.14
CA THR A 270 -17.47 24.08 -2.23
C THR A 270 -17.31 22.89 -3.16
N GLY A 271 -18.05 21.78 -2.91
CA GLY A 271 -17.97 20.57 -3.71
C GLY A 271 -16.78 19.65 -3.41
N LEU A 272 -15.91 20.01 -2.43
CA LEU A 272 -14.75 19.17 -2.07
C LEU A 272 -15.17 17.90 -1.34
N ASP A 273 -16.27 17.92 -0.58
CA ASP A 273 -16.83 16.72 0.07
C ASP A 273 -17.33 15.70 -0.97
N GLU A 274 -18.00 16.19 -2.04
CA GLU A 274 -18.46 15.37 -3.14
C GLU A 274 -17.26 14.80 -3.93
N LEU A 275 -16.23 15.59 -4.14
CA LEU A 275 -14.98 15.16 -4.74
C LEU A 275 -14.32 14.06 -3.89
N GLY A 276 -14.33 14.20 -2.56
CA GLY A 276 -13.82 13.18 -1.63
C GLY A 276 -14.58 11.86 -1.74
N LYS A 277 -15.92 11.91 -1.79
CA LYS A 277 -16.75 10.71 -1.99
C LYS A 277 -16.50 10.06 -3.35
N ALA A 278 -16.32 10.87 -4.39
CA ALA A 278 -15.97 10.39 -5.72
C ALA A 278 -14.64 9.65 -5.75
N VAL A 279 -13.60 10.22 -5.13
CA VAL A 279 -12.29 9.55 -5.00
C VAL A 279 -12.43 8.24 -4.21
N ALA A 280 -13.13 8.26 -3.08
CA ALA A 280 -13.34 7.05 -2.26
C ALA A 280 -14.07 5.94 -3.04
N SER A 281 -14.96 6.27 -3.99
CA SER A 281 -15.68 5.28 -4.79
C SER A 281 -14.79 4.49 -5.76
N PHE A 282 -13.67 5.06 -6.20
CA PHE A 282 -12.70 4.36 -7.05
C PHE A 282 -11.81 3.38 -6.25
N PHE A 283 -11.68 3.61 -4.95
CA PHE A 283 -10.82 2.83 -4.06
C PHE A 283 -11.64 2.24 -2.90
N PRO A 284 -12.58 1.32 -3.20
CA PRO A 284 -13.41 0.72 -2.16
C PRO A 284 -12.52 -0.01 -1.14
N MET A 285 -12.74 0.29 0.11
CA MET A 285 -12.01 -0.29 1.23
C MET A 285 -12.82 -1.48 1.77
N PRO A 286 -12.51 -2.75 1.40
CA PRO A 286 -13.18 -3.90 1.99
C PRO A 286 -12.99 -3.89 3.51
N ALA A 287 -14.05 -4.23 4.25
CA ALA A 287 -13.97 -4.32 5.69
C ALA A 287 -12.98 -5.42 6.09
N ALA A 288 -11.90 -5.06 6.77
CA ALA A 288 -10.98 -5.99 7.37
C ALA A 288 -10.63 -5.49 8.79
N PRO A 289 -10.43 -6.40 9.76
CA PRO A 289 -10.03 -6.01 11.10
C PRO A 289 -8.72 -5.21 11.08
N ALA A 290 -8.60 -4.24 11.98
CA ALA A 290 -7.37 -3.47 12.13
C ALA A 290 -6.22 -4.41 12.52
N GLY A 291 -5.10 -4.30 11.82
CA GLY A 291 -3.93 -5.15 11.98
C GLY A 291 -3.85 -6.35 11.03
N GLU A 292 -4.95 -6.70 10.35
CA GLU A 292 -4.98 -7.82 9.40
C GLU A 292 -4.86 -7.37 7.94
N ILE A 293 -4.61 -6.09 7.68
CA ILE A 293 -4.41 -5.54 6.34
C ILE A 293 -2.92 -5.56 6.02
N LEU A 294 -2.52 -6.27 4.97
CA LEU A 294 -1.13 -6.31 4.50
C LEU A 294 -0.73 -4.94 3.91
N THR A 295 0.25 -4.28 4.51
CA THR A 295 0.77 -2.98 4.04
C THR A 295 2.15 -3.10 3.40
N ASN A 296 2.84 -4.22 3.60
CA ASN A 296 4.20 -4.43 3.14
C ASN A 296 4.22 -5.42 1.96
N SER A 297 4.89 -5.04 0.87
CA SER A 297 5.04 -5.88 -0.32
C SER A 297 5.76 -7.20 -0.04
N ARG A 298 6.71 -7.22 0.92
CA ARG A 298 7.37 -8.45 1.37
C ARG A 298 6.36 -9.46 1.93
N HIS A 299 5.41 -8.97 2.76
CA HIS A 299 4.36 -9.83 3.32
C HIS A 299 3.44 -10.36 2.23
N ALA A 300 3.04 -9.49 1.28
CA ALA A 300 2.17 -9.89 0.18
C ALA A 300 2.86 -10.90 -0.75
N ASP A 301 4.15 -10.73 -1.03
CA ASP A 301 4.95 -11.68 -1.80
C ASP A 301 5.04 -13.04 -1.09
N ALA A 302 5.38 -13.06 0.20
CA ALA A 302 5.48 -14.28 0.99
C ALA A 302 4.13 -15.04 1.02
N VAL A 303 3.02 -14.33 1.28
CA VAL A 303 1.66 -14.91 1.26
C VAL A 303 1.31 -15.41 -0.15
N GLY A 304 1.65 -14.66 -1.20
CA GLY A 304 1.41 -15.05 -2.59
C GLY A 304 2.17 -16.31 -2.99
N ARG A 305 3.45 -16.44 -2.62
CA ARG A 305 4.25 -17.65 -2.86
C ARG A 305 3.70 -18.85 -2.09
N ALA A 306 3.33 -18.66 -0.81
CA ALA A 306 2.68 -19.71 -0.03
C ALA A 306 1.38 -20.18 -0.68
N LEU A 307 0.56 -19.26 -1.20
CA LEU A 307 -0.69 -19.57 -1.89
C LEU A 307 -0.46 -20.40 -3.16
N ILE A 308 0.54 -20.03 -3.98
CA ILE A 308 0.91 -20.78 -5.21
C ILE A 308 1.33 -22.20 -4.84
N SER A 309 2.16 -22.37 -3.81
CA SER A 309 2.61 -23.69 -3.38
C SER A 309 1.48 -24.53 -2.77
N ILE A 310 0.56 -23.93 -2.01
CA ILE A 310 -0.64 -24.65 -1.53
C ILE A 310 -1.54 -25.07 -2.69
N ASP A 311 -1.74 -24.22 -3.71
CA ASP A 311 -2.50 -24.59 -4.91
C ASP A 311 -1.85 -25.79 -5.64
N ALA A 312 -0.52 -25.80 -5.75
CA ALA A 312 0.23 -26.90 -6.34
C ALA A 312 0.11 -28.20 -5.50
N ALA A 313 0.20 -28.12 -4.17
CA ALA A 313 0.01 -29.25 -3.29
C ALA A 313 -1.42 -29.84 -3.38
N VAL A 314 -2.45 -28.98 -3.38
CA VAL A 314 -3.86 -29.41 -3.57
C VAL A 314 -4.06 -30.08 -4.93
N PHE A 315 -3.48 -29.50 -5.98
CA PHE A 315 -3.54 -30.10 -7.32
C PHE A 315 -2.85 -31.45 -7.37
N ALA A 316 -1.68 -31.59 -6.76
CA ALA A 316 -0.94 -32.84 -6.65
C ALA A 316 -1.74 -33.93 -5.94
N MET A 317 -2.40 -33.58 -4.82
CA MET A 317 -3.27 -34.50 -4.08
C MET A 317 -4.49 -34.96 -4.91
N ILE A 318 -5.16 -34.03 -5.61
CA ILE A 318 -6.34 -34.36 -6.43
C ILE A 318 -5.95 -35.21 -7.65
N SER A 319 -4.76 -34.99 -8.20
CA SER A 319 -4.23 -35.70 -9.36
C SER A 319 -3.56 -37.05 -9.02
N GLU A 320 -3.60 -37.43 -7.72
CA GLU A 320 -2.98 -38.68 -7.20
C GLU A 320 -1.49 -38.81 -7.63
N THR A 321 -0.76 -37.69 -7.61
CA THR A 321 0.68 -37.67 -7.89
C THR A 321 1.48 -38.23 -6.71
N THR A 322 2.80 -38.39 -6.90
CA THR A 322 3.67 -38.93 -5.86
C THR A 322 3.66 -38.07 -4.59
N PRO A 323 3.72 -38.68 -3.40
CA PRO A 323 3.75 -37.96 -2.11
C PRO A 323 4.85 -36.92 -2.00
N ASP A 324 6.00 -37.13 -2.66
CA ASP A 324 7.13 -36.21 -2.66
C ASP A 324 6.79 -34.80 -3.21
N ILE A 325 5.91 -34.74 -4.20
CA ILE A 325 5.48 -33.44 -4.78
C ILE A 325 4.64 -32.70 -3.74
N VAL A 326 3.71 -33.38 -3.08
CA VAL A 326 2.86 -32.78 -2.03
C VAL A 326 3.73 -32.27 -0.89
N LEU A 327 4.70 -33.09 -0.44
CA LEU A 327 5.63 -32.71 0.61
C LEU A 327 6.44 -31.47 0.21
N THR A 328 7.09 -31.48 -0.96
CA THR A 328 7.90 -30.37 -1.45
C THR A 328 7.11 -29.07 -1.52
N GLU A 329 5.88 -29.11 -2.05
CA GLU A 329 5.06 -27.91 -2.18
C GLU A 329 4.54 -27.41 -0.82
N THR A 330 4.23 -28.34 0.10
CA THR A 330 3.83 -27.97 1.46
C THR A 330 5.01 -27.34 2.23
N GLU A 331 6.24 -27.85 2.06
CA GLU A 331 7.46 -27.26 2.62
C GLU A 331 7.76 -25.87 2.02
N ASN A 332 7.56 -25.69 0.71
CA ASN A 332 7.70 -24.39 0.06
C ASN A 332 6.73 -23.36 0.65
N ALA A 333 5.47 -23.76 0.86
CA ALA A 333 4.46 -22.92 1.50
C ALA A 333 4.85 -22.56 2.96
N LEU A 334 5.32 -23.54 3.72
CA LEU A 334 5.78 -23.35 5.12
C LEU A 334 6.95 -22.36 5.17
N ASN A 335 7.95 -22.52 4.30
CA ASN A 335 9.10 -21.64 4.23
C ASN A 335 8.70 -20.20 3.87
N ALA A 336 7.81 -20.03 2.91
CA ALA A 336 7.30 -18.71 2.53
C ALA A 336 6.56 -18.03 3.71
N LEU A 337 5.71 -18.75 4.44
CA LEU A 337 5.05 -18.22 5.64
C LEU A 337 6.04 -17.95 6.78
N GLY A 338 7.09 -18.75 6.92
CA GLY A 338 8.16 -18.53 7.89
C GLY A 338 8.89 -17.19 7.71
N GLU A 339 8.95 -16.67 6.47
CA GLU A 339 9.52 -15.36 6.19
C GLU A 339 8.69 -14.20 6.81
N LEU A 340 7.40 -14.35 7.04
CA LEU A 340 6.59 -13.32 7.71
C LEU A 340 7.10 -13.06 9.12
N SER A 341 7.28 -14.11 9.90
CA SER A 341 7.75 -14.02 11.29
C SER A 341 9.25 -13.79 11.43
N GLY A 342 10.02 -14.04 10.35
CA GLY A 342 11.48 -13.99 10.35
C GLY A 342 12.16 -15.31 10.72
N LYS A 343 11.41 -16.43 10.82
CA LYS A 343 11.97 -17.75 11.13
C LYS A 343 12.93 -18.26 10.05
N THR A 344 12.69 -17.87 8.78
CA THR A 344 13.44 -18.32 7.60
C THR A 344 14.11 -17.19 6.84
N VAL A 345 14.15 -15.96 7.39
CA VAL A 345 14.72 -14.79 6.73
C VAL A 345 16.24 -14.76 6.89
N ARG A 346 16.94 -14.48 5.79
CA ARG A 346 18.40 -14.33 5.77
C ARG A 346 18.84 -13.06 6.51
N ASP A 347 20.01 -13.12 7.13
CA ASP A 347 20.58 -12.03 7.94
C ASP A 347 20.75 -10.71 7.17
N ASP A 348 21.06 -10.77 5.86
CA ASP A 348 21.21 -9.58 5.00
C ASP A 348 19.88 -8.85 4.78
N ILE A 349 18.76 -9.58 4.65
CA ILE A 349 17.42 -9.00 4.53
C ILE A 349 17.02 -8.35 5.86
N THR A 350 17.25 -9.07 6.97
CA THR A 350 17.00 -8.55 8.31
C THR A 350 17.77 -7.24 8.55
N ALA A 351 19.05 -7.19 8.19
CA ALA A 351 19.86 -5.98 8.32
C ALA A 351 19.26 -4.79 7.55
N ARG A 352 18.86 -4.98 6.30
CA ARG A 352 18.24 -3.93 5.46
C ARG A 352 16.90 -3.41 5.98
N ILE A 353 16.11 -4.27 6.62
CA ILE A 353 14.85 -3.85 7.24
C ILE A 353 15.16 -2.84 8.35
N PHE A 354 16.13 -3.14 9.22
CA PHE A 354 16.46 -2.29 10.37
C PHE A 354 17.25 -1.02 10.00
N GLU A 355 17.96 -0.98 8.87
CA GLU A 355 18.62 0.23 8.36
C GLU A 355 17.63 1.38 8.05
N ARG A 356 16.37 1.08 7.78
CA ARG A 356 15.32 2.07 7.51
C ARG A 356 14.75 2.73 8.77
N PHE A 357 15.13 2.26 9.96
CA PHE A 357 14.63 2.80 11.22
C PHE A 357 15.33 4.11 11.59
N CYS A 358 14.64 4.93 12.39
CA CYS A 358 15.27 6.10 12.97
C CYS A 358 16.27 5.71 14.05
N VAL A 359 17.30 6.57 14.25
CA VAL A 359 18.28 6.40 15.35
C VAL A 359 17.55 6.49 16.68
N GLY A 360 17.82 5.52 17.58
CA GLY A 360 17.25 5.51 18.93
C GLY A 360 15.96 4.68 19.10
N LYS A 361 15.63 3.87 18.10
CA LYS A 361 14.48 2.91 18.14
C LYS A 361 14.92 1.47 17.97
#